data_9ca4b06d3682ab6bc6b6f9bd8db8e289
#
_entry.id   9ca4b06d3682ab6bc6b6f9bd8db8e289
#
_cell.length_a   1.000
_cell.length_b   1.000
_cell.length_c   1.000
_cell.angle_alpha   90.00
_cell.angle_beta   90.00
_cell.angle_gamma   90.00
#
_symmetry.space_group_name_H-M   'P 1'
#
loop_
_entity.id
_entity.type
_entity.pdbx_description
1 polymer ?
#
loop_
_entity_poly.entity_id
_entity_poly.type
_entity_poly.pdbx_seq_one_letter_code
_entity_poly.pdbx_strand_id
1 'polypeptide(L)'
;KINGLSYEEIAKRGGGILNSAKRLHETSEDGLYEQALERVYEMIGFGTGAADIKSGYGLSTEDELKMLRVIRRLKETTPLTIRANFLGAHAVPAAYKGRQGEYVDLICKEMIPAVAEEGLADFIDVFCDKGFFTVEETARMLEVGAKYGLRPKIHANELDVSGGVQVGVKYNALSVDHLERTTEVEIECLRNSNTIPTILPGTSFFLGLPYGNAKGMIAAGLPVALAS
;
A
#
# COMPACT_ATOMS: atom_id res chain seq x y z
N LYS A 1 6.42 -8.32 18.47
CA LYS A 1 7.04 -7.05 18.85
C LYS A 1 7.01 -6.79 20.34
N ILE A 2 5.88 -6.94 21.03
CA ILE A 2 5.78 -6.80 22.49
C ILE A 2 6.90 -7.57 23.23
N ASN A 3 7.36 -8.70 22.65
CA ASN A 3 8.47 -9.52 23.16
C ASN A 3 9.85 -9.14 22.59
N GLY A 4 10.01 -7.98 21.98
CA GLY A 4 11.29 -7.49 21.44
C GLY A 4 11.72 -8.13 20.12
N LEU A 5 10.85 -8.87 19.43
CA LEU A 5 11.18 -9.48 18.13
C LEU A 5 11.28 -8.43 17.02
N SER A 6 12.28 -8.59 16.13
CA SER A 6 12.37 -7.80 14.91
C SER A 6 11.24 -8.15 13.93
N TYR A 7 10.98 -7.25 12.96
CA TYR A 7 9.99 -7.50 11.89
C TYR A 7 10.31 -8.78 11.11
N GLU A 8 11.59 -8.99 10.80
CA GLU A 8 12.08 -10.19 10.11
C GLU A 8 11.83 -11.49 10.91
N GLU A 9 12.05 -11.46 12.23
CA GLU A 9 11.76 -12.61 13.11
C GLU A 9 10.28 -12.91 13.21
N ILE A 10 9.43 -11.86 13.23
CA ILE A 10 7.97 -12.01 13.22
C ILE A 10 7.52 -12.66 11.92
N ALA A 11 8.04 -12.20 10.78
CA ALA A 11 7.74 -12.78 9.47
C ALA A 11 8.19 -14.25 9.37
N LYS A 12 9.40 -14.59 9.83
CA LYS A 12 9.90 -15.98 9.89
C LYS A 12 9.03 -16.91 10.76
N ARG A 13 8.37 -16.38 11.78
CA ARG A 13 7.45 -17.12 12.66
C ARG A 13 6.01 -17.21 12.13
N GLY A 14 5.78 -16.80 10.88
CA GLY A 14 4.48 -16.81 10.23
C GLY A 14 3.55 -15.66 10.63
N GLY A 15 4.10 -14.58 11.21
CA GLY A 15 3.39 -13.34 11.44
C GLY A 15 3.46 -12.39 10.22
N GLY A 16 2.87 -11.20 10.36
CA GLY A 16 2.89 -10.17 9.30
C GLY A 16 1.87 -10.43 8.19
N ILE A 17 2.17 -9.92 6.98
CA ILE A 17 1.26 -9.88 5.83
C ILE A 17 0.69 -11.27 5.50
N LEU A 18 1.51 -12.31 5.45
CA LEU A 18 1.08 -13.67 5.07
C LEU A 18 0.08 -14.28 6.07
N ASN A 19 0.24 -14.01 7.37
CA ASN A 19 -0.72 -14.46 8.37
C ASN A 19 -2.06 -13.72 8.25
N SER A 20 -2.02 -12.42 7.98
CA SER A 20 -3.22 -11.63 7.72
C SER A 20 -3.93 -12.12 6.46
N ALA A 21 -3.18 -12.44 5.39
CA ALA A 21 -3.73 -13.01 4.16
C ALA A 21 -4.49 -14.33 4.40
N LYS A 22 -3.92 -15.24 5.20
CA LYS A 22 -4.59 -16.49 5.56
C LYS A 22 -5.92 -16.24 6.26
N ARG A 23 -5.94 -15.37 7.27
CA ARG A 23 -7.16 -15.05 8.01
C ARG A 23 -8.21 -14.38 7.13
N LEU A 24 -7.78 -13.51 6.22
CA LEU A 24 -8.65 -12.83 5.25
C LEU A 24 -9.28 -13.85 4.28
N HIS A 25 -8.50 -14.82 3.79
CA HIS A 25 -8.98 -15.88 2.93
C HIS A 25 -10.12 -16.67 3.59
N GLU A 26 -9.97 -17.01 4.88
CA GLU A 26 -10.94 -17.76 5.68
C GLU A 26 -12.17 -16.93 6.09
N THR A 27 -12.15 -15.61 5.93
CA THR A 27 -13.23 -14.70 6.34
C THR A 27 -14.14 -14.40 5.15
N SER A 28 -15.45 -14.51 5.35
CA SER A 28 -16.43 -14.15 4.31
C SER A 28 -16.42 -12.63 4.01
N GLU A 29 -16.93 -12.26 2.85
CA GLU A 29 -17.06 -10.84 2.47
C GLU A 29 -17.92 -10.06 3.47
N ASP A 30 -19.04 -10.62 3.93
CA ASP A 30 -19.88 -10.01 4.96
C ASP A 30 -19.14 -9.85 6.29
N GLY A 31 -18.41 -10.87 6.72
CA GLY A 31 -17.63 -10.80 7.96
C GLY A 31 -16.49 -9.77 7.89
N LEU A 32 -15.86 -9.59 6.73
CA LEU A 32 -14.88 -8.52 6.51
C LEU A 32 -15.55 -7.14 6.53
N TYR A 33 -16.73 -7.02 5.90
CA TYR A 33 -17.49 -5.79 5.89
C TYR A 33 -17.89 -5.35 7.29
N GLU A 34 -18.48 -6.25 8.09
CA GLU A 34 -18.89 -5.94 9.48
C GLU A 34 -17.72 -5.44 10.33
N GLN A 35 -16.58 -6.16 10.29
CA GLN A 35 -15.38 -5.77 11.02
C GLN A 35 -14.81 -4.42 10.54
N ALA A 36 -14.87 -4.15 9.24
CA ALA A 36 -14.39 -2.89 8.68
C ALA A 36 -15.33 -1.73 9.00
N LEU A 37 -16.64 -1.97 9.01
CA LEU A 37 -17.66 -0.98 9.32
C LEU A 37 -17.50 -0.41 10.73
N GLU A 38 -17.24 -1.26 11.73
CA GLU A 38 -16.95 -0.83 13.12
C GLU A 38 -15.77 0.16 13.15
N ARG A 39 -14.66 -0.17 12.45
CA ARG A 39 -13.47 0.68 12.37
C ARG A 39 -13.72 2.01 11.64
N VAL A 40 -14.54 1.97 10.59
CA VAL A 40 -14.93 3.19 9.87
C VAL A 40 -15.70 4.14 10.78
N TYR A 41 -16.65 3.64 11.56
CA TYR A 41 -17.38 4.50 12.53
C TYR A 41 -16.49 4.99 13.67
N GLU A 42 -15.54 4.21 14.13
CA GLU A 42 -14.53 4.66 15.10
C GLU A 42 -13.69 5.81 14.52
N MET A 43 -13.19 5.67 13.29
CA MET A 43 -12.44 6.73 12.59
C MET A 43 -13.28 8.01 12.41
N ILE A 44 -14.54 7.88 12.05
CA ILE A 44 -15.47 9.01 11.96
C ILE A 44 -15.63 9.69 13.33
N GLY A 45 -15.76 8.89 14.40
CA GLY A 45 -15.82 9.39 15.76
C GLY A 45 -14.59 10.20 16.20
N PHE A 46 -13.41 9.90 15.63
CA PHE A 46 -12.19 10.68 15.80
C PHE A 46 -12.06 11.88 14.86
N GLY A 47 -13.05 12.15 14.05
CA GLY A 47 -13.09 13.31 13.14
C GLY A 47 -12.53 13.06 11.74
N THR A 48 -12.32 11.80 11.34
CA THR A 48 -11.87 11.46 9.98
C THR A 48 -12.98 11.71 8.97
N GLY A 49 -12.78 12.59 7.99
CA GLY A 49 -13.73 12.92 6.94
C GLY A 49 -13.49 12.19 5.61
N ALA A 50 -12.27 11.70 5.41
CA ALA A 50 -11.88 10.96 4.20
C ALA A 50 -10.81 9.91 4.51
N ALA A 51 -10.83 8.79 3.78
CA ALA A 51 -9.83 7.73 3.91
C ALA A 51 -9.45 7.14 2.54
N ASP A 52 -8.18 6.81 2.39
CA ASP A 52 -7.67 5.89 1.37
C ASP A 52 -7.62 4.50 2.01
N ILE A 53 -8.44 3.57 1.51
CA ILE A 53 -8.47 2.19 2.02
C ILE A 53 -7.85 1.26 0.98
N LYS A 54 -6.86 0.51 1.43
CA LYS A 54 -6.05 -0.37 0.56
C LYS A 54 -6.51 -1.82 0.66
N SER A 55 -6.44 -2.55 -0.45
CA SER A 55 -6.37 -4.00 -0.45
C SER A 55 -4.97 -4.49 -0.01
N GLY A 56 -4.48 -5.61 -0.51
CA GLY A 56 -3.07 -6.01 -0.31
C GLY A 56 -2.86 -7.13 0.70
N TYR A 57 -3.91 -7.64 1.29
CA TYR A 57 -3.87 -8.83 2.13
C TYR A 57 -4.61 -10.02 1.52
N GLY A 58 -5.13 -9.90 0.30
CA GLY A 58 -5.72 -11.00 -0.45
C GLY A 58 -4.65 -11.90 -1.07
N LEU A 59 -3.68 -11.31 -1.75
CA LEU A 59 -2.56 -11.96 -2.43
C LEU A 59 -2.99 -13.03 -3.46
N SER A 60 -4.25 -12.99 -3.86
CA SER A 60 -4.86 -13.76 -4.95
C SER A 60 -5.89 -12.89 -5.64
N THR A 61 -6.24 -13.20 -6.89
CA THR A 61 -7.25 -12.42 -7.62
C THR A 61 -8.58 -12.38 -6.86
N GLU A 62 -9.07 -13.52 -6.40
CA GLU A 62 -10.34 -13.62 -5.69
C GLU A 62 -10.37 -12.81 -4.39
N ASP A 63 -9.34 -12.94 -3.56
CA ASP A 63 -9.31 -12.28 -2.25
C ASP A 63 -9.01 -10.78 -2.34
N GLU A 64 -8.21 -10.33 -3.33
CA GLU A 64 -8.01 -8.91 -3.61
C GLU A 64 -9.34 -8.26 -4.07
N LEU A 65 -10.07 -8.90 -4.98
CA LEU A 65 -11.39 -8.44 -5.42
C LEU A 65 -12.40 -8.43 -4.25
N LYS A 66 -12.38 -9.45 -3.39
CA LYS A 66 -13.20 -9.51 -2.17
C LYS A 66 -12.95 -8.30 -1.28
N MET A 67 -11.69 -7.96 -1.01
CA MET A 67 -11.35 -6.77 -0.23
C MET A 67 -11.87 -5.49 -0.88
N LEU A 68 -11.65 -5.32 -2.17
CA LEU A 68 -12.07 -4.12 -2.90
C LEU A 68 -13.60 -3.99 -2.99
N ARG A 69 -14.33 -5.11 -3.09
CA ARG A 69 -15.81 -5.11 -3.01
C ARG A 69 -16.30 -4.67 -1.64
N VAL A 70 -15.63 -5.10 -0.56
CA VAL A 70 -15.90 -4.60 0.80
C VAL A 70 -15.66 -3.09 0.89
N ILE A 71 -14.56 -2.58 0.33
CA ILE A 71 -14.27 -1.14 0.29
C ILE A 71 -15.37 -0.38 -0.47
N ARG A 72 -15.82 -0.89 -1.63
CA ARG A 72 -16.94 -0.32 -2.38
C ARG A 72 -18.22 -0.26 -1.54
N ARG A 73 -18.55 -1.34 -0.85
CA ARG A 73 -19.73 -1.40 0.03
C ARG A 73 -19.64 -0.39 1.18
N LEU A 74 -18.47 -0.23 1.81
CA LEU A 74 -18.26 0.81 2.83
C LEU A 74 -18.45 2.22 2.29
N LYS A 75 -17.94 2.49 1.08
CA LYS A 75 -18.10 3.77 0.38
C LYS A 75 -19.58 4.09 0.10
N GLU A 76 -20.41 3.08 -0.20
CA GLU A 76 -21.83 3.23 -0.50
C GLU A 76 -22.70 3.36 0.76
N THR A 77 -22.26 2.81 1.90
CA THR A 77 -23.09 2.67 3.10
C THR A 77 -22.67 3.57 4.26
N THR A 78 -21.56 4.29 4.14
CA THR A 78 -21.07 5.18 5.21
C THR A 78 -20.94 6.62 4.72
N PRO A 79 -20.97 7.62 5.62
CA PRO A 79 -20.77 9.03 5.26
C PRO A 79 -19.30 9.37 4.99
N LEU A 80 -18.34 8.44 5.23
CA LEU A 80 -16.93 8.67 5.00
C LEU A 80 -16.62 8.79 3.51
N THR A 81 -15.87 9.80 3.10
CA THR A 81 -15.34 9.86 1.73
C THR A 81 -14.24 8.82 1.57
N ILE A 82 -14.48 7.75 0.81
CA ILE A 82 -13.53 6.65 0.62
C ILE A 82 -12.96 6.65 -0.80
N ARG A 83 -11.64 6.51 -0.90
CA ARG A 83 -10.92 6.15 -2.12
C ARG A 83 -10.36 4.75 -1.98
N ALA A 84 -10.55 3.93 -3.00
CA ALA A 84 -10.10 2.56 -3.01
C ALA A 84 -8.74 2.43 -3.68
N ASN A 85 -7.83 1.68 -3.06
CA ASN A 85 -6.46 1.50 -3.54
C ASN A 85 -6.14 0.01 -3.70
N PHE A 86 -5.83 -0.41 -4.91
CA PHE A 86 -5.43 -1.77 -5.21
C PHE A 86 -3.94 -1.97 -4.91
N LEU A 87 -3.62 -2.77 -3.90
CA LEU A 87 -2.27 -3.09 -3.45
C LEU A 87 -1.95 -4.60 -3.60
N GLY A 88 -2.32 -5.23 -4.71
CA GLY A 88 -2.01 -6.65 -4.94
C GLY A 88 -0.51 -6.97 -4.86
N ALA A 89 0.34 -5.99 -5.11
CA ALA A 89 1.80 -6.06 -4.96
C ALA A 89 2.28 -5.64 -3.55
N HIS A 90 1.69 -6.20 -2.48
CA HIS A 90 2.09 -5.95 -1.10
C HIS A 90 3.12 -6.96 -0.60
N ALA A 91 2.99 -8.21 -0.97
CA ALA A 91 3.95 -9.28 -0.70
C ALA A 91 3.79 -10.40 -1.72
N VAL A 92 4.81 -11.24 -1.86
CA VAL A 92 4.74 -12.45 -2.68
C VAL A 92 4.13 -13.58 -1.84
N PRO A 93 2.98 -14.15 -2.25
CA PRO A 93 2.36 -15.24 -1.49
C PRO A 93 3.20 -16.52 -1.53
N ALA A 94 3.03 -17.38 -0.54
CA ALA A 94 3.79 -18.61 -0.40
C ALA A 94 3.74 -19.52 -1.64
N ALA A 95 2.61 -19.52 -2.36
CA ALA A 95 2.43 -20.27 -3.61
C ALA A 95 3.38 -19.84 -4.72
N TYR A 96 3.88 -18.61 -4.67
CA TYR A 96 4.82 -18.04 -5.66
C TYR A 96 6.24 -17.87 -5.10
N LYS A 97 6.58 -18.49 -3.97
CA LYS A 97 7.93 -18.41 -3.42
C LYS A 97 8.99 -18.86 -4.43
N GLY A 98 9.96 -17.97 -4.70
CA GLY A 98 11.00 -18.19 -5.72
C GLY A 98 10.52 -17.99 -7.17
N ARG A 99 9.26 -17.58 -7.38
CA ARG A 99 8.65 -17.34 -8.70
C ARG A 99 7.96 -15.98 -8.75
N GLN A 100 8.60 -14.94 -8.19
CA GLN A 100 8.05 -13.58 -8.06
C GLN A 100 7.60 -13.00 -9.40
N GLY A 101 8.35 -13.24 -10.48
CA GLY A 101 7.98 -12.78 -11.82
C GLY A 101 6.64 -13.36 -12.31
N GLU A 102 6.30 -14.61 -11.94
CA GLU A 102 4.99 -15.20 -12.27
C GLU A 102 3.86 -14.53 -11.46
N TYR A 103 4.13 -14.12 -10.20
CA TYR A 103 3.16 -13.36 -9.42
C TYR A 103 2.94 -11.95 -9.98
N VAL A 104 4.01 -11.29 -10.42
CA VAL A 104 3.90 -10.01 -11.16
C VAL A 104 3.10 -10.18 -12.46
N ASP A 105 3.29 -11.30 -13.16
CA ASP A 105 2.48 -11.65 -14.32
C ASP A 105 1.00 -11.81 -14.00
N LEU A 106 0.67 -12.48 -12.88
CA LEU A 106 -0.71 -12.62 -12.38
C LEU A 106 -1.33 -11.25 -12.09
N ILE A 107 -0.60 -10.37 -11.38
CA ILE A 107 -1.07 -9.02 -11.10
C ILE A 107 -1.36 -8.27 -12.39
N CYS A 108 -0.43 -8.28 -13.35
CA CYS A 108 -0.55 -7.52 -14.60
C CYS A 108 -1.59 -8.07 -15.57
N LYS A 109 -1.73 -9.40 -15.66
CA LYS A 109 -2.55 -10.05 -16.69
C LYS A 109 -3.95 -10.42 -16.22
N GLU A 110 -4.15 -10.52 -14.91
CA GLU A 110 -5.41 -10.97 -14.32
C GLU A 110 -5.98 -9.99 -13.30
N MET A 111 -5.23 -9.65 -12.22
CA MET A 111 -5.77 -8.83 -11.14
C MET A 111 -6.12 -7.40 -11.60
N ILE A 112 -5.19 -6.69 -12.25
CA ILE A 112 -5.44 -5.30 -12.71
C ILE A 112 -6.61 -5.23 -13.67
N PRO A 113 -6.71 -6.09 -14.73
CA PRO A 113 -7.88 -6.13 -15.60
C PRO A 113 -9.18 -6.38 -14.84
N ALA A 114 -9.22 -7.36 -13.93
CA ALA A 114 -10.43 -7.69 -13.16
C ALA A 114 -10.88 -6.55 -12.23
N VAL A 115 -9.93 -5.89 -11.55
CA VAL A 115 -10.19 -4.70 -10.73
C VAL A 115 -10.80 -3.57 -11.56
N ALA A 116 -10.26 -3.36 -12.76
CA ALA A 116 -10.73 -2.32 -13.66
C ALA A 116 -12.10 -2.65 -14.27
N GLU A 117 -12.35 -3.90 -14.65
CA GLU A 117 -13.64 -4.36 -15.21
C GLU A 117 -14.78 -4.12 -14.22
N GLU A 118 -14.56 -4.37 -12.93
CA GLU A 118 -15.55 -4.09 -11.88
C GLU A 118 -15.54 -2.63 -11.38
N GLY A 119 -14.59 -1.80 -11.82
CA GLY A 119 -14.46 -0.40 -11.37
C GLY A 119 -14.19 -0.27 -9.87
N LEU A 120 -13.36 -1.14 -9.30
CA LEU A 120 -13.19 -1.31 -7.85
C LEU A 120 -12.17 -0.38 -7.22
N ALA A 121 -11.23 0.19 -7.97
CA ALA A 121 -10.15 0.98 -7.41
C ALA A 121 -9.94 2.31 -8.15
N ASP A 122 -9.57 3.33 -7.38
CA ASP A 122 -9.13 4.65 -7.86
C ASP A 122 -7.60 4.65 -8.14
N PHE A 123 -6.85 3.84 -7.37
CA PHE A 123 -5.38 3.82 -7.36
C PHE A 123 -4.83 2.41 -7.52
N ILE A 124 -3.59 2.34 -8.02
CA ILE A 124 -2.72 1.16 -7.95
C ILE A 124 -1.52 1.48 -7.06
N ASP A 125 -1.17 0.56 -6.18
CA ASP A 125 -0.07 0.71 -5.23
C ASP A 125 0.86 -0.50 -5.28
N VAL A 126 2.14 -0.28 -5.02
CA VAL A 126 3.17 -1.32 -5.04
C VAL A 126 4.12 -1.11 -3.85
N PHE A 127 4.46 -2.17 -3.15
CA PHE A 127 5.50 -2.14 -2.14
C PHE A 127 6.88 -2.29 -2.81
N CYS A 128 7.43 -1.16 -3.25
CA CYS A 128 8.73 -1.08 -3.90
C CYS A 128 9.83 -0.88 -2.86
N ASP A 129 10.32 -1.96 -2.29
CA ASP A 129 11.38 -1.91 -1.28
C ASP A 129 12.25 -3.16 -1.31
N LYS A 130 13.38 -3.12 -0.61
CA LYS A 130 14.30 -4.24 -0.50
C LYS A 130 13.62 -5.49 0.10
N GLY A 131 13.68 -6.58 -0.66
CA GLY A 131 13.03 -7.84 -0.27
C GLY A 131 11.57 -7.96 -0.67
N PHE A 132 11.01 -6.94 -1.33
CA PHE A 132 9.68 -6.91 -1.92
C PHE A 132 9.76 -6.76 -3.44
N PHE A 133 9.05 -5.81 -4.05
CA PHE A 133 9.08 -5.65 -5.50
C PHE A 133 10.19 -4.70 -5.95
N THR A 134 10.85 -5.03 -7.06
CA THR A 134 11.92 -4.21 -7.64
C THR A 134 11.36 -2.98 -8.37
N VAL A 135 12.24 -2.03 -8.70
CA VAL A 135 11.89 -0.85 -9.50
C VAL A 135 11.33 -1.25 -10.87
N GLU A 136 11.91 -2.27 -11.52
CA GLU A 136 11.49 -2.77 -12.84
C GLU A 136 10.12 -3.44 -12.78
N GLU A 137 9.87 -4.27 -11.75
CA GLU A 137 8.58 -4.91 -11.53
C GLU A 137 7.50 -3.86 -11.20
N THR A 138 7.85 -2.89 -10.36
CA THR A 138 6.98 -1.75 -10.03
C THR A 138 6.61 -0.97 -11.29
N ALA A 139 7.60 -0.55 -12.08
CA ALA A 139 7.38 0.17 -13.34
C ALA A 139 6.40 -0.57 -14.26
N ARG A 140 6.60 -1.88 -14.43
CA ARG A 140 5.73 -2.72 -15.25
C ARG A 140 4.28 -2.73 -14.75
N MET A 141 4.06 -2.88 -13.44
CA MET A 141 2.71 -2.88 -12.87
C MET A 141 2.04 -1.51 -13.01
N LEU A 142 2.77 -0.41 -12.80
CA LEU A 142 2.26 0.95 -12.98
C LEU A 142 1.89 1.24 -14.44
N GLU A 143 2.69 0.77 -15.40
CA GLU A 143 2.40 0.89 -16.84
C GLU A 143 1.12 0.15 -17.23
N VAL A 144 0.89 -1.02 -16.66
CA VAL A 144 -0.37 -1.74 -16.88
C VAL A 144 -1.54 -1.02 -16.20
N GLY A 145 -1.39 -0.61 -14.94
CA GLY A 145 -2.42 0.14 -14.22
C GLY A 145 -2.86 1.42 -14.94
N ALA A 146 -1.90 2.15 -15.51
CA ALA A 146 -2.17 3.37 -16.27
C ALA A 146 -3.06 3.13 -17.50
N LYS A 147 -2.95 1.98 -18.17
CA LYS A 147 -3.83 1.60 -19.31
C LYS A 147 -5.28 1.44 -18.90
N TYR A 148 -5.53 1.15 -17.63
CA TYR A 148 -6.84 1.00 -17.03
C TYR A 148 -7.28 2.23 -16.22
N GLY A 149 -6.52 3.33 -16.28
CA GLY A 149 -6.86 4.60 -15.61
C GLY A 149 -6.58 4.62 -14.11
N LEU A 150 -5.89 3.63 -13.55
CA LEU A 150 -5.48 3.60 -12.16
C LEU A 150 -4.30 4.54 -11.94
N ARG A 151 -4.44 5.50 -11.02
CA ARG A 151 -3.36 6.43 -10.68
C ARG A 151 -2.38 5.79 -9.69
N PRO A 152 -1.05 5.91 -9.90
CA PRO A 152 -0.07 5.29 -9.02
C PRO A 152 0.00 5.88 -7.61
N LYS A 153 0.28 5.02 -6.64
CA LYS A 153 0.83 5.29 -5.31
C LYS A 153 1.93 4.27 -5.04
N ILE A 154 2.86 4.53 -4.15
CA ILE A 154 3.99 3.63 -3.88
C ILE A 154 4.29 3.58 -2.39
N HIS A 155 4.42 2.39 -1.81
CA HIS A 155 5.12 2.18 -0.54
C HIS A 155 6.61 2.16 -0.85
N ALA A 156 7.37 3.10 -0.30
CA ALA A 156 8.77 3.29 -0.65
C ALA A 156 9.63 3.67 0.56
N ASN A 157 10.86 3.20 0.57
CA ASN A 157 11.88 3.60 1.53
C ASN A 157 11.47 3.38 3.01
N GLU A 158 10.68 2.34 3.28
CA GLU A 158 10.35 1.91 4.63
C GLU A 158 11.55 1.19 5.27
N LEU A 159 12.14 0.26 4.52
CA LEU A 159 13.19 -0.63 5.00
C LEU A 159 14.58 -0.22 4.51
N ASP A 160 14.70 0.22 3.26
CA ASP A 160 15.97 0.64 2.65
C ASP A 160 15.73 1.73 1.58
N VAL A 161 16.79 2.36 1.10
CA VAL A 161 16.76 3.25 -0.07
C VAL A 161 16.79 2.38 -1.32
N SER A 162 15.62 2.10 -1.88
CA SER A 162 15.42 1.06 -2.92
C SER A 162 14.98 1.59 -4.29
N GLY A 163 14.95 2.92 -4.46
CA GLY A 163 14.53 3.54 -5.73
C GLY A 163 13.01 3.69 -5.89
N GLY A 164 12.22 3.34 -4.86
CA GLY A 164 10.77 3.47 -4.87
C GLY A 164 10.28 4.91 -5.04
N VAL A 165 10.98 5.88 -4.43
CA VAL A 165 10.67 7.31 -4.60
C VAL A 165 10.87 7.73 -6.06
N GLN A 166 12.00 7.38 -6.66
CA GLN A 166 12.34 7.76 -8.03
C GLN A 166 11.36 7.15 -9.05
N VAL A 167 10.97 5.90 -8.88
CA VAL A 167 9.97 5.28 -9.76
C VAL A 167 8.58 5.90 -9.57
N GLY A 168 8.20 6.23 -8.33
CA GLY A 168 6.96 6.95 -8.05
C GLY A 168 6.89 8.30 -8.76
N VAL A 169 7.95 9.11 -8.65
CA VAL A 169 8.06 10.40 -9.34
C VAL A 169 8.03 10.22 -10.86
N LYS A 170 8.79 9.26 -11.41
CA LYS A 170 8.83 8.96 -12.85
C LYS A 170 7.44 8.65 -13.43
N TYR A 171 6.62 7.93 -12.69
CA TYR A 171 5.26 7.54 -13.12
C TYR A 171 4.18 8.49 -12.60
N ASN A 172 4.55 9.68 -12.11
CA ASN A 172 3.62 10.70 -11.62
C ASN A 172 2.65 10.17 -10.55
N ALA A 173 3.20 9.41 -9.61
CA ALA A 173 2.42 8.89 -8.49
C ALA A 173 1.77 10.02 -7.70
N LEU A 174 0.55 9.80 -7.18
CA LEU A 174 -0.11 10.75 -6.30
C LEU A 174 0.69 10.96 -5.02
N SER A 175 1.16 9.86 -4.43
CA SER A 175 2.03 9.89 -3.25
C SER A 175 3.06 8.77 -3.27
N VAL A 176 4.10 8.97 -2.48
CA VAL A 176 5.00 7.93 -2.00
C VAL A 176 4.86 7.88 -0.49
N ASP A 177 4.58 6.71 0.03
CA ASP A 177 4.19 6.48 1.41
C ASP A 177 5.33 5.78 2.18
N HIS A 178 5.42 5.94 3.49
CA HIS A 178 6.45 5.50 4.44
C HIS A 178 7.62 6.47 4.61
N LEU A 179 8.66 6.36 3.80
CA LEU A 179 9.78 7.30 3.75
C LEU A 179 10.68 7.34 5.01
N GLU A 180 10.72 6.25 5.81
CA GLU A 180 11.59 6.13 6.99
C GLU A 180 13.07 6.26 6.65
N ARG A 181 13.47 5.83 5.43
CA ARG A 181 14.85 5.81 4.92
C ARG A 181 15.10 6.85 3.83
N THR A 182 14.53 8.04 3.99
CA THR A 182 14.67 9.12 3.00
C THR A 182 15.93 9.93 3.23
N THR A 183 16.72 10.13 2.17
CA THR A 183 17.93 10.98 2.12
C THR A 183 17.65 12.29 1.40
N GLU A 184 18.64 13.18 1.32
CA GLU A 184 18.55 14.43 0.55
C GLU A 184 18.31 14.19 -0.95
N VAL A 185 18.72 13.03 -1.48
CA VAL A 185 18.49 12.67 -2.90
C VAL A 185 17.02 12.47 -3.18
N GLU A 186 16.30 11.77 -2.30
CA GLU A 186 14.87 11.56 -2.43
C GLU A 186 14.07 12.84 -2.20
N ILE A 187 14.49 13.68 -1.24
CA ILE A 187 13.88 14.98 -0.97
C ILE A 187 13.97 15.86 -2.22
N GLU A 188 15.15 15.94 -2.86
CA GLU A 188 15.32 16.74 -4.08
C GLU A 188 14.54 16.14 -5.27
N CYS A 189 14.46 14.82 -5.38
CA CYS A 189 13.62 14.16 -6.38
C CYS A 189 12.14 14.55 -6.23
N LEU A 190 11.61 14.51 -5.00
CA LEU A 190 10.24 14.90 -4.69
C LEU A 190 9.99 16.37 -4.92
N ARG A 191 10.93 17.25 -4.57
CA ARG A 191 10.84 18.70 -4.73
C ARG A 191 10.59 19.13 -6.19
N ASN A 192 11.12 18.38 -7.13
CA ASN A 192 10.97 18.62 -8.56
C ASN A 192 9.78 17.85 -9.18
N SER A 193 8.79 17.47 -8.36
CA SER A 193 7.64 16.68 -8.77
C SER A 193 6.33 17.18 -8.18
N ASN A 194 5.22 16.56 -8.59
CA ASN A 194 3.90 16.73 -7.97
C ASN A 194 3.53 15.57 -7.04
N THR A 195 4.46 14.67 -6.76
CA THR A 195 4.25 13.51 -5.88
C THR A 195 4.32 13.94 -4.43
N ILE A 196 3.32 13.60 -3.64
CA ILE A 196 3.20 13.99 -2.23
C ILE A 196 3.92 12.97 -1.35
N PRO A 197 4.92 13.38 -0.54
CA PRO A 197 5.48 12.50 0.49
C PRO A 197 4.46 12.30 1.62
N THR A 198 4.20 11.04 1.97
CA THR A 198 3.31 10.67 3.07
C THR A 198 4.11 9.87 4.09
N ILE A 199 4.19 10.34 5.32
CA ILE A 199 4.88 9.66 6.42
C ILE A 199 3.89 8.98 7.35
N LEU A 200 4.29 7.83 7.91
CA LEU A 200 3.48 6.97 8.76
C LEU A 200 4.09 6.84 10.16
N PRO A 201 3.99 7.88 11.02
CA PRO A 201 4.66 7.86 12.32
C PRO A 201 4.11 6.78 13.25
N GLY A 202 2.83 6.40 13.10
CA GLY A 202 2.23 5.28 13.84
C GLY A 202 2.89 3.93 13.49
N THR A 203 3.16 3.69 12.22
CA THR A 203 3.88 2.51 11.73
C THR A 203 5.31 2.48 12.24
N SER A 204 6.04 3.60 12.12
CA SER A 204 7.42 3.71 12.62
C SER A 204 7.49 3.43 14.12
N PHE A 205 6.57 3.99 14.91
CA PHE A 205 6.46 3.72 16.35
C PHE A 205 6.18 2.24 16.63
N PHE A 206 5.15 1.68 16.00
CA PHE A 206 4.75 0.28 16.22
C PHE A 206 5.84 -0.71 15.81
N LEU A 207 6.50 -0.47 14.69
CA LEU A 207 7.58 -1.31 14.18
C LEU A 207 8.95 -1.03 14.83
N GLY A 208 9.10 0.06 15.61
CA GLY A 208 10.38 0.48 16.19
C GLY A 208 11.39 0.87 15.12
N LEU A 209 10.91 1.46 14.02
CA LEU A 209 11.72 2.01 12.94
C LEU A 209 12.10 3.46 13.27
N PRO A 210 13.13 4.02 12.62
CA PRO A 210 13.37 5.46 12.63
C PRO A 210 12.15 6.19 12.06
N TYR A 211 11.88 7.40 12.55
CA TYR A 211 10.86 8.24 11.92
C TYR A 211 11.40 8.85 10.62
N GLY A 212 10.51 8.99 9.62
CA GLY A 212 10.84 9.69 8.38
C GLY A 212 11.27 11.14 8.62
N ASN A 213 12.13 11.68 7.74
CA ASN A 213 12.70 13.03 7.85
C ASN A 213 11.68 14.12 7.47
N ALA A 214 10.53 14.19 8.18
CA ALA A 214 9.51 15.20 7.96
C ALA A 214 10.05 16.62 8.03
N LYS A 215 10.95 16.90 9.01
CA LYS A 215 11.54 18.22 9.18
C LYS A 215 12.34 18.66 7.95
N GLY A 216 13.15 17.77 7.39
CA GLY A 216 13.91 18.03 6.17
C GLY A 216 13.00 18.26 4.96
N MET A 217 11.97 17.42 4.80
CA MET A 217 10.99 17.58 3.72
C MET A 217 10.23 18.91 3.80
N ILE A 218 9.74 19.31 4.99
CA ILE A 218 9.06 20.58 5.21
C ILE A 218 10.00 21.75 4.96
N ALA A 219 11.24 21.69 5.43
CA ALA A 219 12.25 22.72 5.19
C ALA A 219 12.59 22.89 3.70
N ALA A 220 12.49 21.80 2.92
CA ALA A 220 12.62 21.82 1.47
C ALA A 220 11.36 22.33 0.73
N GLY A 221 10.28 22.67 1.46
CA GLY A 221 9.04 23.19 0.90
C GLY A 221 8.07 22.10 0.39
N LEU A 222 8.25 20.84 0.79
CA LEU A 222 7.37 19.75 0.38
C LEU A 222 6.06 19.74 1.19
N PRO A 223 4.91 19.45 0.56
CA PRO A 223 3.64 19.26 1.24
C PRO A 223 3.59 17.85 1.85
N VAL A 224 4.06 17.69 3.09
CA VAL A 224 4.10 16.40 3.77
C VAL A 224 2.72 16.03 4.30
N ALA A 225 2.21 14.88 3.88
CA ALA A 225 1.00 14.28 4.43
C ALA A 225 1.33 13.30 5.58
N LEU A 226 0.35 13.10 6.48
CA LEU A 226 0.41 12.12 7.56
C LEU A 226 -0.62 11.02 7.31
N ALA A 227 -0.22 9.77 7.55
CA ALA A 227 -1.10 8.60 7.52
C ALA A 227 -0.78 7.63 8.68
N SER A 228 -1.54 6.55 8.78
CA SER A 228 -1.40 5.49 9.79
C SER A 228 -1.39 4.11 9.15
#